data_7ac1ea877c6e0b970435b1aac132d5bc
#
_entry.id   7ac1ea877c6e0b970435b1aac132d5bc
#
_cell.length_a   1.000
_cell.length_b   1.000
_cell.length_c   1.000
_cell.angle_alpha   90.00
_cell.angle_beta   90.00
_cell.angle_gamma   90.00
#
_symmetry.space_group_name_H-M   'P 1'
#
loop_
_entity.id
_entity.type
_entity.pdbx_description
1 polymer ?
#
loop_
_entity_poly.entity_id
_entity_poly.type
_entity_poly.pdbx_seq_one_letter_code
_entity_poly.pdbx_strand_id
1 'polypeptide(L)'
;MVVVYRLSPMTYKLGKPLVRVSMYSMVNLVAGQRVVEELIQDACTPEAVAHEAVELLTNADRVADMKEQLAIVRERLGGSGASGRAAEAILEVARCRADAVAITAATTAAAQNVKDTRQ
;
A
#
# COMPACT_ATOMS: atom_id res chain seq x y z
N MET A 1 10.33 10.61 13.65
CA MET A 1 9.06 9.82 13.64
C MET A 1 9.35 8.47 14.25
N VAL A 2 8.48 7.97 15.11
CA VAL A 2 8.50 6.60 15.65
C VAL A 2 7.17 5.95 15.37
N VAL A 3 7.17 4.67 15.03
CA VAL A 3 5.94 3.90 14.80
C VAL A 3 5.65 3.05 16.03
N VAL A 4 4.50 3.27 16.62
CA VAL A 4 4.03 2.51 17.79
C VAL A 4 2.77 1.74 17.42
N TYR A 5 2.74 0.45 17.78
CA TYR A 5 1.59 -0.39 17.47
C TYR A 5 1.40 -1.51 18.49
N ARG A 6 0.20 -1.64 18.99
CA ARG A 6 -0.15 -2.67 19.95
C ARG A 6 -1.48 -3.33 19.59
N LEU A 7 -1.45 -4.63 19.36
CA LEU A 7 -2.61 -5.47 19.13
C LEU A 7 -3.05 -6.14 20.45
N SER A 8 -4.26 -6.66 20.47
CA SER A 8 -4.64 -7.56 21.56
C SER A 8 -3.71 -8.78 21.58
N PRO A 9 -3.34 -9.30 22.76
CA PRO A 9 -2.41 -10.42 22.86
C PRO A 9 -2.89 -11.66 22.08
N MET A 10 -4.19 -11.87 22.01
CA MET A 10 -4.81 -12.99 21.31
C MET A 10 -4.66 -12.85 19.79
N THR A 11 -4.95 -11.66 19.25
CA THR A 11 -4.78 -11.36 17.81
C THR A 11 -3.33 -11.48 17.38
N TYR A 12 -2.40 -10.97 18.20
CA TYR A 12 -0.98 -11.05 17.92
C TYR A 12 -0.48 -12.50 17.90
N LYS A 13 -0.87 -13.31 18.90
CA LYS A 13 -0.48 -14.72 19.00
C LYS A 13 -0.97 -15.54 17.79
N LEU A 14 -2.18 -15.24 17.31
CA LEU A 14 -2.77 -15.94 16.16
C LEU A 14 -2.15 -15.47 14.82
N GLY A 15 -1.82 -14.19 14.70
CA GLY A 15 -1.25 -13.61 13.47
C GLY A 15 0.26 -13.82 13.33
N LYS A 16 1.02 -13.86 14.43
CA LYS A 16 2.49 -13.93 14.41
C LYS A 16 3.06 -15.06 13.53
N PRO A 17 2.56 -16.30 13.54
CA PRO A 17 3.10 -17.37 12.69
C PRO A 17 2.81 -17.20 11.20
N LEU A 18 1.79 -16.39 10.83
CA LEU A 18 1.44 -16.12 9.44
C LEU A 18 2.24 -14.96 8.83
N VAL A 19 2.76 -14.07 9.68
CA VAL A 19 3.47 -12.85 9.26
C VAL A 19 4.97 -13.07 9.39
N ARG A 20 5.64 -13.22 8.25
CA ARG A 20 7.10 -13.44 8.16
C ARG A 20 7.82 -12.21 7.61
N VAL A 21 7.46 -11.02 8.08
CA VAL A 21 8.13 -9.79 7.67
C VAL A 21 9.05 -9.27 8.77
N SER A 22 10.17 -8.68 8.37
CA SER A 22 11.14 -8.06 9.29
C SER A 22 10.77 -6.63 9.67
N MET A 23 9.87 -6.00 8.92
CA MET A 23 9.42 -4.62 9.08
C MET A 23 7.90 -4.57 8.92
N TYR A 24 7.24 -3.75 9.74
CA TYR A 24 5.78 -3.67 9.76
C TYR A 24 5.25 -2.32 9.27
N SER A 25 6.03 -1.25 9.41
CA SER A 25 5.59 0.07 8.93
C SER A 25 5.72 0.17 7.41
N MET A 26 4.75 0.81 6.78
CA MET A 26 4.79 1.09 5.34
C MET A 26 6.02 1.91 4.96
N VAL A 27 6.48 2.80 5.83
CA VAL A 27 7.67 3.61 5.61
C VAL A 27 8.90 2.73 5.42
N ASN A 28 9.17 1.82 6.36
CA ASN A 28 10.31 0.92 6.30
C ASN A 28 10.19 -0.08 5.14
N LEU A 29 8.97 -0.57 4.85
CA LEU A 29 8.71 -1.45 3.71
C LEU A 29 9.00 -0.77 2.36
N VAL A 30 8.55 0.47 2.17
CA VAL A 30 8.81 1.25 0.95
C VAL A 30 10.28 1.65 0.85
N ALA A 31 10.92 1.97 1.99
CA ALA A 31 12.34 2.26 2.05
C ALA A 31 13.20 1.03 1.71
N GLY A 32 12.73 -0.18 2.01
CA GLY A 32 13.50 -1.42 1.95
C GLY A 32 14.52 -1.56 3.08
N GLN A 33 14.48 -0.66 4.07
CA GLN A 33 15.36 -0.62 5.24
C GLN A 33 14.66 0.06 6.42
N ARG A 34 15.24 -0.10 7.63
CA ARG A 34 14.70 0.54 8.84
C ARG A 34 15.11 2.01 8.89
N VAL A 35 14.21 2.88 8.45
CA VAL A 35 14.37 4.35 8.50
C VAL A 35 13.80 4.91 9.80
N VAL A 36 12.74 4.32 10.30
CA VAL A 36 12.05 4.72 11.52
C VAL A 36 12.00 3.56 12.50
N GLU A 37 12.09 3.86 13.79
CA GLU A 37 11.97 2.83 14.82
C GLU A 37 10.54 2.35 14.94
N GLU A 38 10.40 1.01 15.08
CA GLU A 38 9.11 0.33 15.23
C GLU A 38 9.03 -0.31 16.62
N LEU A 39 8.23 0.30 17.48
CA LEU A 39 7.95 -0.20 18.83
C LEU A 39 6.63 -0.97 18.81
N ILE A 40 6.72 -2.30 18.66
CA ILE A 40 5.56 -3.16 18.44
C ILE A 40 5.40 -4.13 19.60
N GLN A 41 4.18 -4.27 20.12
CA GLN A 41 3.81 -5.19 21.19
C GLN A 41 4.65 -4.99 22.47
N ASP A 42 5.49 -5.95 22.78
CA ASP A 42 6.30 -5.95 24.01
C ASP A 42 7.41 -4.90 23.99
N ALA A 43 7.86 -4.46 22.81
CA ALA A 43 8.78 -3.35 22.63
C ALA A 43 8.11 -1.98 22.81
N CYS A 44 6.78 -1.91 22.73
CA CYS A 44 6.03 -0.68 22.92
C CYS A 44 5.79 -0.43 24.43
N THR A 45 6.82 0.02 25.12
CA THR A 45 6.77 0.44 26.53
C THR A 45 6.84 1.96 26.66
N PRO A 46 6.30 2.56 27.75
CA PRO A 46 6.42 3.99 28.00
C PRO A 46 7.87 4.48 27.97
N GLU A 47 8.79 3.71 28.52
CA GLU A 47 10.22 4.02 28.60
C GLU A 47 10.85 4.01 27.21
N ALA A 48 10.56 3.01 26.38
CA ALA A 48 11.08 2.92 25.02
C ALA A 48 10.54 4.07 24.14
N VAL A 49 9.27 4.40 24.26
CA VAL A 49 8.67 5.54 23.55
C VAL A 49 9.31 6.86 24.00
N ALA A 50 9.48 7.05 25.31
CA ALA A 50 10.11 8.26 25.86
C ALA A 50 11.58 8.38 25.43
N HIS A 51 12.33 7.29 25.49
CA HIS A 51 13.73 7.25 25.03
C HIS A 51 13.84 7.66 23.56
N GLU A 52 13.03 7.05 22.69
CA GLU A 52 13.04 7.35 21.26
C GLU A 52 12.62 8.80 20.96
N ALA A 53 11.65 9.32 21.71
CA ALA A 53 11.22 10.70 21.58
C ALA A 53 12.33 11.69 21.99
N VAL A 54 13.04 11.42 23.10
CA VAL A 54 14.17 12.25 23.54
C VAL A 54 15.31 12.18 22.52
N GLU A 55 15.66 11.01 22.02
CA GLU A 55 16.65 10.86 20.95
C GLU A 55 16.31 11.70 19.71
N LEU A 56 15.07 11.69 19.28
CA LEU A 56 14.63 12.50 18.14
C LEU A 56 14.58 14.01 18.42
N LEU A 57 14.54 14.42 19.68
CA LEU A 57 14.57 15.82 20.05
C LEU A 57 15.98 16.38 20.27
N THR A 58 16.92 15.53 20.65
CA THR A 58 18.26 15.94 21.07
C THR A 58 19.35 15.59 20.05
N ASN A 59 19.15 14.57 19.20
CA ASN A 59 20.13 14.11 18.21
C ASN A 59 19.82 14.69 16.82
N ALA A 60 20.41 15.83 16.51
CA ALA A 60 20.17 16.54 15.25
C ALA A 60 20.62 15.74 14.01
N ASP A 61 21.73 15.01 14.11
CA ASP A 61 22.28 14.23 13.00
C ASP A 61 21.36 13.07 12.63
N ARG A 62 20.83 12.36 13.63
CA ARG A 62 19.84 11.29 13.44
C ARG A 62 18.54 11.81 12.80
N VAL A 63 18.12 13.00 13.19
CA VAL A 63 16.92 13.63 12.60
C VAL A 63 17.18 14.04 11.15
N ALA A 64 18.37 14.55 10.83
CA ALA A 64 18.73 14.92 9.46
C ALA A 64 18.74 13.69 8.55
N ASP A 65 19.42 12.61 8.95
CA ASP A 65 19.43 11.34 8.21
C ASP A 65 18.02 10.77 8.01
N MET A 66 17.21 10.72 9.07
CA MET A 66 15.82 10.27 8.97
C MET A 66 15.01 11.11 7.96
N LYS A 67 15.17 12.43 7.96
CA LYS A 67 14.48 13.31 7.02
C LYS A 67 14.90 13.05 5.57
N GLU A 68 16.18 12.82 5.32
CA GLU A 68 16.71 12.47 4.01
C GLU A 68 16.11 11.14 3.51
N GLN A 69 16.12 10.12 4.34
CA GLN A 69 15.53 8.82 4.00
C GLN A 69 14.01 8.92 3.76
N LEU A 70 13.30 9.72 4.53
CA LEU A 70 11.87 9.97 4.32
C LEU A 70 11.59 10.74 3.03
N ALA A 71 12.49 11.62 2.59
CA ALA A 71 12.38 12.28 1.29
C ALA A 71 12.47 11.25 0.15
N ILE A 72 13.40 10.31 0.22
CA ILE A 72 13.52 9.20 -0.75
C ILE A 72 12.23 8.34 -0.78
N VAL A 73 11.68 8.01 0.39
CA VAL A 73 10.39 7.29 0.48
C VAL A 73 9.28 8.08 -0.20
N ARG A 74 9.20 9.39 0.02
CA ARG A 74 8.22 10.26 -0.62
C ARG A 74 8.34 10.27 -2.15
N GLU A 75 9.55 10.30 -2.67
CA GLU A 75 9.80 10.20 -4.12
C GLU A 75 9.37 8.85 -4.69
N ARG A 76 9.66 7.75 -4.01
CA ARG A 76 9.23 6.40 -4.40
C ARG A 76 7.71 6.23 -4.42
N LEU A 77 6.99 6.89 -3.53
CA LEU A 77 5.53 6.88 -3.49
C LEU A 77 4.90 7.70 -4.63
N GLY A 78 5.68 8.56 -5.29
CA GLY A 78 5.24 9.41 -6.38
C GLY A 78 4.43 10.63 -5.93
N GLY A 79 3.99 11.43 -6.91
CA GLY A 79 3.24 12.66 -6.67
C GLY A 79 1.79 12.44 -6.24
N SER A 80 1.12 13.52 -5.92
CA SER A 80 -0.31 13.56 -5.63
C SER A 80 -1.15 13.03 -6.80
N GLY A 81 -2.42 12.68 -6.55
CA GLY A 81 -3.35 12.22 -7.59
C GLY A 81 -3.44 10.69 -7.76
N ALA A 82 -2.95 9.90 -6.80
CA ALA A 82 -3.06 8.43 -6.85
C ALA A 82 -4.51 7.94 -7.05
N SER A 83 -5.47 8.57 -6.37
CA SER A 83 -6.89 8.24 -6.53
C SER A 83 -7.41 8.55 -7.93
N GLY A 84 -6.96 9.65 -8.54
CA GLY A 84 -7.31 9.99 -9.93
C GLY A 84 -6.78 8.95 -10.91
N ARG A 85 -5.49 8.60 -10.80
CA ARG A 85 -4.87 7.54 -11.64
C ARG A 85 -5.56 6.19 -11.47
N ALA A 86 -5.94 5.84 -10.24
CA ALA A 86 -6.69 4.61 -9.98
C ALA A 86 -8.08 4.65 -10.62
N ALA A 87 -8.79 5.77 -10.53
CA ALA A 87 -10.09 5.95 -11.18
C ALA A 87 -9.99 5.87 -12.72
N GLU A 88 -8.98 6.50 -13.31
CA GLU A 88 -8.71 6.41 -14.75
C GLU A 88 -8.46 4.98 -15.19
N ALA A 89 -7.60 4.23 -14.48
CA ALA A 89 -7.33 2.84 -14.77
C ALA A 89 -8.59 1.96 -14.68
N ILE A 90 -9.44 2.18 -13.67
CA ILE A 90 -10.71 1.46 -13.53
C ILE A 90 -11.66 1.78 -14.70
N LEU A 91 -11.76 3.05 -15.07
CA LEU A 91 -12.60 3.48 -16.20
C LEU A 91 -12.11 2.90 -17.52
N GLU A 92 -10.81 2.82 -17.74
CA GLU A 92 -10.22 2.21 -18.93
C GLU A 92 -10.59 0.73 -19.05
N VAL A 93 -10.43 -0.03 -17.97
CA VAL A 93 -10.84 -1.45 -17.92
C VAL A 93 -12.34 -1.61 -18.14
N ALA A 94 -13.16 -0.74 -17.56
CA ALA A 94 -14.60 -0.77 -17.74
C ALA A 94 -15.02 -0.49 -19.19
N ARG A 95 -14.38 0.47 -19.86
CA ARG A 95 -14.61 0.78 -21.29
C ARG A 95 -14.21 -0.39 -22.19
N CYS A 96 -13.01 -0.94 -22.02
CA CYS A 96 -12.57 -2.11 -22.79
C CYS A 96 -13.52 -3.29 -22.66
N ARG A 97 -14.11 -3.48 -21.47
CA ARG A 97 -15.08 -4.55 -21.22
C ARG A 97 -16.43 -4.28 -21.89
N ALA A 98 -16.90 -3.04 -21.89
CA ALA A 98 -18.11 -2.63 -22.58
C ALA A 98 -18.00 -2.82 -24.09
N ASP A 99 -16.86 -2.42 -24.68
CA ASP A 99 -16.57 -2.58 -26.10
C ASP A 99 -16.52 -4.06 -26.49
N ALA A 100 -15.90 -4.91 -25.69
CA ALA A 100 -15.85 -6.35 -25.92
C ALA A 100 -17.26 -7.00 -25.91
N VAL A 101 -18.11 -6.59 -24.98
CA VAL A 101 -19.50 -7.05 -24.91
C VAL A 101 -20.30 -6.59 -26.12
N ALA A 102 -20.13 -5.34 -26.55
CA ALA A 102 -20.82 -4.79 -27.73
C ALA A 102 -20.39 -5.52 -29.01
N ILE A 103 -19.11 -5.80 -29.21
CA ILE A 103 -18.60 -6.58 -30.34
C ILE A 103 -19.20 -8.01 -30.34
N THR A 104 -19.23 -8.66 -29.18
CA THR A 104 -19.78 -10.00 -29.06
C THR A 104 -21.26 -10.03 -29.40
N ALA A 105 -22.04 -9.06 -28.91
CA ALA A 105 -23.49 -8.93 -29.23
C ALA A 105 -23.71 -8.67 -30.71
N ALA A 106 -22.93 -7.78 -31.33
CA ALA A 106 -23.04 -7.49 -32.76
C ALA A 106 -22.70 -8.72 -33.62
N THR A 107 -21.68 -9.48 -33.26
CA THR A 107 -21.28 -10.70 -33.97
C THR A 107 -22.34 -11.78 -33.86
N THR A 108 -22.98 -11.93 -32.69
CA THR A 108 -24.06 -12.89 -32.48
C THR A 108 -25.30 -12.53 -33.30
N ALA A 109 -25.69 -11.25 -33.33
CA ALA A 109 -26.82 -10.75 -34.13
C ALA A 109 -26.59 -10.95 -35.63
N ALA A 110 -25.38 -10.67 -36.12
CA ALA A 110 -25.01 -10.89 -37.52
C ALA A 110 -25.10 -12.37 -37.92
N ALA A 111 -24.67 -13.29 -37.06
CA ALA A 111 -24.72 -14.73 -37.28
C ALA A 111 -26.16 -15.27 -37.31
N GLN A 112 -27.07 -14.69 -36.54
CA GLN A 112 -28.49 -15.04 -36.56
C GLN A 112 -29.18 -14.58 -37.86
N ASN A 113 -28.91 -13.36 -38.28
CA ASN A 113 -29.50 -12.81 -39.52
C ASN A 113 -29.10 -13.62 -40.79
N VAL A 114 -27.85 -14.14 -40.84
CA VAL A 114 -27.39 -15.03 -41.92
C VAL A 114 -28.11 -16.37 -41.94
N LYS A 115 -28.55 -16.88 -40.80
CA LYS A 115 -29.34 -18.13 -40.70
C LYS A 115 -30.78 -17.94 -41.18
N ASP A 116 -31.40 -16.82 -40.85
CA ASP A 116 -32.80 -16.51 -41.25
C ASP A 116 -32.91 -16.22 -42.75
N THR A 117 -31.89 -15.72 -43.42
CA THR A 117 -31.93 -15.44 -44.86
C THR A 117 -31.75 -16.70 -45.73
N ARG A 118 -31.45 -17.86 -45.15
CA ARG A 118 -31.24 -19.15 -45.86
C ARG A 118 -32.44 -20.09 -45.78
N GLN A 119 -33.52 -19.68 -45.20
CA GLN A 119 -34.82 -20.40 -45.20
C GLN A 119 -35.78 -19.76 -46.20
#